data_96d7e98b8598dcf62a9471d5d3c01c11
#
_entry.id   96d7e98b8598dcf62a9471d5d3c01c11
#
_cell.length_a   1.000
_cell.length_b   1.000
_cell.length_c   1.000
_cell.angle_alpha   90.00
_cell.angle_beta   90.00
_cell.angle_gamma   90.00
#
_symmetry.space_group_name_H-M   'P 1'
#
loop_
_entity.id
_entity.type
_entity.pdbx_description
1 polymer ?
#
loop_
_entity_poly.entity_id
_entity_poly.type
_entity_poly.pdbx_seq_one_letter_code
_entity_poly.pdbx_strand_id
1 'polypeptide(L)'
;MKKLTGHLYFWVLIGIITGGLIGFFDPKLGASLKPLGDGFISLIKMLISPVIFCTVVLGIAGAGDMKKVGRVGGKALLYFEVVSTLALGVGLVVMHTLRPGSGFNVDPATLDPKAVAGYAKAASEQSTVDFVLHIIPKTFADAFTGSGDLLQVLLLAILFGYAMMHMGKIGNPVHVLIEDISHIFFAMMGTVMKLAPIGAGGAMAFTIGKFGVASLKPLIALMGSFYLTCALFVLVVLGTIAAYTGFSILRFLVYIKDELLTVLGTSSSESALVPLMQKLEKMGCSKSVVGLVVPSGYSFNLDGTNIYLTMAALFVAQALNIELTLTQEFTLLGVAMLTSKGASGVTGAGFITLAATLAVIPGIPVAGLALILGIDRFMSEARALTNFIGNGVATVVVSNWENELDRDMMDKALKG
;
A
#
# COMPACT_ATOMS: atom_id res chain seq x y z
N MET A 1 -30.64 2.25 14.69
CA MET A 1 -30.34 1.25 13.68
C MET A 1 -30.39 1.81 12.24
N LYS A 2 -31.39 2.60 11.82
CA LYS A 2 -31.45 3.17 10.45
C LYS A 2 -30.26 4.07 10.04
N LYS A 3 -29.47 4.63 10.94
CA LYS A 3 -28.26 5.42 10.60
C LYS A 3 -27.02 4.56 10.28
N LEU A 4 -26.88 3.37 10.85
CA LEU A 4 -25.73 2.47 10.63
C LEU A 4 -25.82 1.73 9.29
N THR A 5 -27.01 1.26 8.91
CA THR A 5 -27.23 0.51 7.66
C THR A 5 -27.10 1.35 6.39
N GLY A 6 -27.03 2.67 6.52
CA GLY A 6 -26.80 3.60 5.40
C GLY A 6 -25.33 3.75 4.99
N HIS A 7 -24.39 3.24 5.77
CA HIS A 7 -22.97 3.39 5.52
C HIS A 7 -22.34 2.16 4.86
N LEU A 8 -21.52 2.37 3.85
CA LEU A 8 -20.85 1.28 3.10
C LEU A 8 -20.01 0.39 4.02
N TYR A 9 -19.28 0.98 5.00
CA TYR A 9 -18.44 0.25 5.93
C TYR A 9 -19.19 -0.83 6.72
N PHE A 10 -20.45 -0.59 7.08
CA PHE A 10 -21.27 -1.57 7.79
C PHE A 10 -21.48 -2.83 6.95
N TRP A 11 -21.78 -2.67 5.66
CA TRP A 11 -21.95 -3.79 4.75
C TRP A 11 -20.64 -4.50 4.43
N VAL A 12 -19.53 -3.75 4.33
CA VAL A 12 -18.19 -4.33 4.14
C VAL A 12 -17.82 -5.18 5.36
N LEU A 13 -18.07 -4.69 6.57
CA LEU A 13 -17.82 -5.45 7.80
C LEU A 13 -18.66 -6.73 7.86
N ILE A 14 -19.95 -6.67 7.50
CA ILE A 14 -20.79 -7.86 7.39
C ILE A 14 -20.24 -8.82 6.34
N GLY A 15 -19.82 -8.32 5.18
CA GLY A 15 -19.21 -9.14 4.13
C GLY A 15 -17.96 -9.87 4.65
N ILE A 16 -17.05 -9.16 5.33
CA ILE A 16 -15.82 -9.73 5.91
C ILE A 16 -16.16 -10.84 6.93
N ILE A 17 -17.07 -10.55 7.87
CA ILE A 17 -17.47 -11.52 8.90
C ILE A 17 -18.12 -12.75 8.25
N THR A 18 -19.07 -12.54 7.36
CA THR A 18 -19.77 -13.64 6.66
C THR A 18 -18.80 -14.47 5.84
N GLY A 19 -17.91 -13.82 5.07
CA GLY A 19 -16.86 -14.49 4.31
C GLY A 19 -15.92 -15.30 5.18
N GLY A 20 -15.47 -14.73 6.31
CA GLY A 20 -14.65 -15.43 7.29
C GLY A 20 -15.33 -16.67 7.88
N LEU A 21 -16.62 -16.58 8.23
CA LEU A 21 -17.41 -17.71 8.72
C LEU A 21 -17.56 -18.80 7.64
N ILE A 22 -17.86 -18.42 6.38
CA ILE A 22 -17.95 -19.39 5.25
C ILE A 22 -16.59 -20.10 5.09
N GLY A 23 -15.48 -19.37 5.04
CA GLY A 23 -14.15 -19.96 4.90
C GLY A 23 -13.77 -20.88 6.07
N PHE A 24 -14.26 -20.56 7.29
CA PHE A 24 -13.99 -21.36 8.48
C PHE A 24 -14.80 -22.65 8.52
N PHE A 25 -16.13 -22.60 8.25
CA PHE A 25 -17.02 -23.76 8.34
C PHE A 25 -16.99 -24.64 7.10
N ASP A 26 -16.80 -24.04 5.91
CA ASP A 26 -16.66 -24.76 4.64
C ASP A 26 -15.45 -24.23 3.87
N PRO A 27 -14.23 -24.76 4.15
CA PRO A 27 -13.01 -24.33 3.48
C PRO A 27 -13.03 -24.49 1.96
N LYS A 28 -13.75 -25.53 1.43
CA LYS A 28 -13.86 -25.75 -0.03
C LYS A 28 -14.69 -24.66 -0.69
N LEU A 29 -15.85 -24.37 -0.10
CA LEU A 29 -16.70 -23.28 -0.57
C LEU A 29 -15.96 -21.93 -0.41
N GLY A 30 -15.32 -21.68 0.74
CA GLY A 30 -14.52 -20.49 0.97
C GLY A 30 -13.47 -20.28 -0.12
N ALA A 31 -12.69 -21.32 -0.42
CA ALA A 31 -11.67 -21.28 -1.47
C ALA A 31 -12.26 -21.01 -2.87
N SER A 32 -13.44 -21.50 -3.18
CA SER A 32 -14.12 -21.27 -4.46
C SER A 32 -14.64 -19.84 -4.65
N LEU A 33 -14.75 -19.05 -3.58
CA LEU A 33 -15.22 -17.65 -3.63
C LEU A 33 -14.12 -16.64 -4.02
N LYS A 34 -12.88 -17.10 -4.27
CA LYS A 34 -11.78 -16.27 -4.78
C LYS A 34 -12.18 -15.33 -5.94
N PRO A 35 -12.93 -15.78 -6.97
CA PRO A 35 -13.31 -14.93 -8.09
C PRO A 35 -14.10 -13.66 -7.69
N LEU A 36 -14.83 -13.66 -6.57
CA LEU A 36 -15.57 -12.49 -6.10
C LEU A 36 -14.60 -11.38 -5.64
N GLY A 37 -13.54 -11.75 -4.91
CA GLY A 37 -12.48 -10.83 -4.50
C GLY A 37 -11.67 -10.33 -5.69
N ASP A 38 -11.19 -11.26 -6.53
CA ASP A 38 -10.38 -10.93 -7.70
C ASP A 38 -11.16 -10.07 -8.71
N GLY A 39 -12.45 -10.36 -8.93
CA GLY A 39 -13.33 -9.60 -9.80
C GLY A 39 -13.52 -8.15 -9.31
N PHE A 40 -13.76 -7.97 -8.01
CA PHE A 40 -13.85 -6.63 -7.41
C PHE A 40 -12.55 -5.84 -7.58
N ILE A 41 -11.39 -6.45 -7.26
CA ILE A 41 -10.09 -5.82 -7.44
C ILE A 41 -9.84 -5.46 -8.91
N SER A 42 -10.23 -6.34 -9.85
CA SER A 42 -10.08 -6.07 -11.28
C SER A 42 -10.93 -4.88 -11.75
N LEU A 43 -12.17 -4.76 -11.24
CA LEU A 43 -13.03 -3.60 -11.52
C LEU A 43 -12.43 -2.29 -10.99
N ILE A 44 -11.82 -2.32 -9.80
CA ILE A 44 -11.11 -1.15 -9.25
C ILE A 44 -9.90 -0.82 -10.13
N LYS A 45 -9.04 -1.81 -10.43
CA LYS A 45 -7.82 -1.61 -11.24
C LYS A 45 -8.12 -0.99 -12.61
N MET A 46 -9.21 -1.38 -13.24
CA MET A 46 -9.67 -0.81 -14.52
C MET A 46 -9.83 0.73 -14.45
N LEU A 47 -10.21 1.26 -13.30
CA LEU A 47 -10.49 2.69 -13.11
C LEU A 47 -9.33 3.48 -12.51
N ILE A 48 -8.36 2.83 -11.87
CA ILE A 48 -7.27 3.52 -11.18
C ILE A 48 -6.43 4.35 -12.14
N SER A 49 -5.92 3.74 -13.21
CA SER A 49 -5.04 4.41 -14.18
C SER A 49 -5.67 5.65 -14.81
N PRO A 50 -6.89 5.61 -15.37
CA PRO A 50 -7.52 6.80 -15.92
C PRO A 50 -7.84 7.86 -14.86
N VAL A 51 -8.26 7.47 -13.65
CA VAL A 51 -8.49 8.43 -12.56
C VAL A 51 -7.20 9.15 -12.18
N ILE A 52 -6.11 8.41 -11.96
CA ILE A 52 -4.81 8.99 -11.61
C ILE A 52 -4.33 9.92 -12.73
N PHE A 53 -4.42 9.49 -14.00
CA PHE A 53 -4.06 10.34 -15.12
C PHE A 53 -4.80 11.68 -15.09
N CYS A 54 -6.13 11.66 -15.02
CA CYS A 54 -6.94 12.88 -14.98
C CYS A 54 -6.59 13.75 -13.77
N THR A 55 -6.51 13.16 -12.57
CA THR A 55 -6.27 13.92 -11.33
C THR A 55 -4.89 14.57 -11.34
N VAL A 56 -3.85 13.85 -11.78
CA VAL A 56 -2.47 14.37 -11.83
C VAL A 56 -2.36 15.45 -12.90
N VAL A 57 -2.92 15.23 -14.10
CA VAL A 57 -2.92 16.24 -15.18
C VAL A 57 -3.59 17.54 -14.70
N LEU A 58 -4.79 17.44 -14.09
CA LEU A 58 -5.52 18.61 -13.57
C LEU A 58 -4.75 19.27 -12.42
N GLY A 59 -4.14 18.48 -11.54
CA GLY A 59 -3.31 18.97 -10.44
C GLY A 59 -2.12 19.78 -10.93
N ILE A 60 -1.40 19.29 -11.95
CA ILE A 60 -0.22 19.96 -12.53
C ILE A 60 -0.64 21.19 -13.34
N ALA A 61 -1.63 21.06 -14.19
CA ALA A 61 -2.13 22.20 -14.97
C ALA A 61 -2.66 23.31 -14.07
N GLY A 62 -3.32 22.95 -12.95
CA GLY A 62 -3.81 23.88 -11.93
C GLY A 62 -2.73 24.46 -11.01
N ALA A 63 -1.53 23.85 -10.94
CA ALA A 63 -0.44 24.33 -10.10
C ALA A 63 0.17 25.65 -10.61
N GLY A 64 0.07 25.91 -11.89
CA GLY A 64 0.53 27.16 -12.53
C GLY A 64 2.04 27.31 -12.67
N ASP A 65 2.86 26.48 -11.99
CA ASP A 65 4.32 26.53 -12.04
C ASP A 65 4.96 25.14 -11.80
N MET A 66 5.82 24.72 -12.72
CA MET A 66 6.58 23.45 -12.61
C MET A 66 7.57 23.44 -11.46
N LYS A 67 8.08 24.60 -11.02
CA LYS A 67 8.91 24.68 -9.82
C LYS A 67 8.13 24.20 -8.59
N LYS A 68 6.84 24.52 -8.53
CA LYS A 68 5.93 24.04 -7.49
C LYS A 68 5.79 22.52 -7.53
N VAL A 69 5.53 21.94 -8.70
CA VAL A 69 5.42 20.49 -8.89
C VAL A 69 6.71 19.77 -8.46
N GLY A 70 7.87 20.26 -8.89
CA GLY A 70 9.17 19.74 -8.48
C GLY A 70 9.41 19.84 -6.97
N ARG A 71 9.00 20.96 -6.36
CA ARG A 71 9.13 21.17 -4.90
C ARG A 71 8.21 20.24 -4.12
N VAL A 72 6.96 20.09 -4.52
CA VAL A 72 6.00 19.15 -3.90
C VAL A 72 6.53 17.73 -4.01
N GLY A 73 6.94 17.30 -5.20
CA GLY A 73 7.51 15.97 -5.44
C GLY A 73 8.78 15.72 -4.63
N GLY A 74 9.70 16.68 -4.58
CA GLY A 74 10.93 16.59 -3.78
C GLY A 74 10.64 16.47 -2.27
N LYS A 75 9.71 17.27 -1.73
CA LYS A 75 9.28 17.18 -0.33
C LYS A 75 8.59 15.85 -0.03
N ALA A 76 7.75 15.36 -0.96
CA ALA A 76 7.10 14.06 -0.81
C ALA A 76 8.12 12.93 -0.76
N LEU A 77 9.08 12.89 -1.69
CA LEU A 77 10.14 11.89 -1.71
C LEU A 77 10.99 11.93 -0.43
N LEU A 78 11.38 13.14 0.03
CA LEU A 78 12.11 13.28 1.29
C LEU A 78 11.31 12.70 2.46
N TYR A 79 10.00 13.02 2.55
CA TYR A 79 9.12 12.47 3.57
C TYR A 79 9.08 10.94 3.50
N PHE A 80 8.87 10.39 2.30
CA PHE A 80 8.78 8.95 2.10
C PHE A 80 10.07 8.23 2.53
N GLU A 81 11.24 8.77 2.18
CA GLU A 81 12.52 8.16 2.58
C GLU A 81 12.73 8.20 4.10
N VAL A 82 12.45 9.34 4.74
CA VAL A 82 12.59 9.46 6.19
C VAL A 82 11.64 8.51 6.92
N VAL A 83 10.37 8.49 6.55
CA VAL A 83 9.37 7.68 7.24
C VAL A 83 9.56 6.18 6.95
N SER A 84 9.94 5.82 5.72
CA SER A 84 10.33 4.43 5.38
C SER A 84 11.54 3.96 6.18
N THR A 85 12.55 4.83 6.39
CA THR A 85 13.72 4.51 7.24
C THR A 85 13.30 4.27 8.68
N LEU A 86 12.42 5.11 9.22
CA LEU A 86 11.87 4.91 10.57
C LEU A 86 11.08 3.59 10.66
N ALA A 87 10.31 3.25 9.62
CA ALA A 87 9.56 2.00 9.57
C ALA A 87 10.47 0.76 9.62
N LEU A 88 11.55 0.76 8.82
CA LEU A 88 12.59 -0.29 8.85
C LEU A 88 13.23 -0.39 10.25
N GLY A 89 13.59 0.77 10.84
CA GLY A 89 14.22 0.83 12.17
C GLY A 89 13.30 0.33 13.29
N VAL A 90 12.01 0.69 13.26
CA VAL A 90 11.03 0.18 14.24
C VAL A 90 10.90 -1.34 14.13
N GLY A 91 10.82 -1.88 12.90
CA GLY A 91 10.83 -3.33 12.66
C GLY A 91 12.06 -4.01 13.25
N LEU A 92 13.26 -3.43 13.05
CA LEU A 92 14.51 -3.93 13.61
C LEU A 92 14.48 -4.00 15.15
N VAL A 93 14.10 -2.88 15.79
CA VAL A 93 14.04 -2.79 17.26
C VAL A 93 13.08 -3.82 17.86
N VAL A 94 11.89 -3.98 17.27
CA VAL A 94 10.91 -4.96 17.74
C VAL A 94 11.43 -6.39 17.57
N MET A 95 12.09 -6.71 16.47
CA MET A 95 12.64 -8.05 16.23
C MET A 95 13.78 -8.42 17.19
N HIS A 96 14.61 -7.45 17.58
CA HIS A 96 15.63 -7.66 18.61
C HIS A 96 15.03 -7.81 20.01
N THR A 97 13.92 -7.13 20.28
CA THR A 97 13.28 -7.14 21.61
C THR A 97 12.45 -8.41 21.81
N LEU A 98 11.59 -8.76 20.85
CA LEU A 98 10.63 -9.86 20.99
C LEU A 98 11.17 -11.21 20.52
N ARG A 99 12.10 -11.22 19.55
CA ARG A 99 12.76 -12.40 18.97
C ARG A 99 11.78 -13.54 18.65
N PRO A 100 10.71 -13.31 17.87
CA PRO A 100 9.63 -14.29 17.68
C PRO A 100 10.07 -15.55 16.90
N GLY A 101 11.20 -15.53 16.22
CA GLY A 101 11.78 -16.69 15.54
C GLY A 101 12.67 -17.56 16.42
N SER A 102 13.02 -17.11 17.64
CA SER A 102 13.90 -17.86 18.53
C SER A 102 13.22 -19.16 19.01
N GLY A 103 13.98 -20.26 18.98
CA GLY A 103 13.49 -21.57 19.43
C GLY A 103 12.77 -22.40 18.35
N PHE A 104 12.61 -21.88 17.14
CA PHE A 104 12.14 -22.71 16.01
C PHE A 104 13.14 -23.77 15.60
N ASN A 105 14.45 -23.46 15.65
CA ASN A 105 15.56 -24.37 15.37
C ASN A 105 15.35 -25.18 14.08
N VAL A 106 14.92 -24.53 13.01
CA VAL A 106 14.65 -25.20 11.73
C VAL A 106 15.97 -25.53 11.06
N ASP A 107 16.13 -26.79 10.63
CA ASP A 107 17.27 -27.19 9.81
C ASP A 107 17.06 -26.66 8.37
N PRO A 108 17.97 -25.81 7.85
CA PRO A 108 17.89 -25.31 6.48
C PRO A 108 17.78 -26.41 5.40
N ALA A 109 18.33 -27.60 5.66
CA ALA A 109 18.26 -28.74 4.73
C ALA A 109 16.84 -29.33 4.58
N THR A 110 15.93 -29.05 5.53
CA THR A 110 14.54 -29.52 5.50
C THR A 110 13.59 -28.61 4.72
N LEU A 111 14.06 -27.43 4.34
CA LEU A 111 13.25 -26.46 3.59
C LEU A 111 13.06 -26.90 2.15
N ASP A 112 11.83 -26.82 1.64
CA ASP A 112 11.52 -27.12 0.24
C ASP A 112 11.72 -25.87 -0.65
N PRO A 113 12.82 -25.79 -1.44
CA PRO A 113 13.04 -24.65 -2.34
C PRO A 113 11.98 -24.52 -3.43
N LYS A 114 11.30 -25.62 -3.78
CA LYS A 114 10.26 -25.62 -4.82
C LYS A 114 9.03 -24.86 -4.40
N ALA A 115 8.71 -24.82 -3.09
CA ALA A 115 7.56 -24.09 -2.56
C ALA A 115 7.64 -22.58 -2.84
N VAL A 116 8.86 -22.04 -2.98
CA VAL A 116 9.11 -20.60 -3.19
C VAL A 116 9.82 -20.30 -4.50
N ALA A 117 10.04 -21.30 -5.36
CA ALA A 117 10.79 -21.16 -6.61
C ALA A 117 10.22 -20.08 -7.55
N GLY A 118 8.88 -19.96 -7.64
CA GLY A 118 8.22 -18.91 -8.42
C GLY A 118 8.53 -17.51 -7.93
N TYR A 119 8.58 -17.32 -6.62
CA TYR A 119 8.90 -16.02 -6.00
C TYR A 119 10.39 -15.70 -6.15
N ALA A 120 11.27 -16.67 -5.98
CA ALA A 120 12.71 -16.51 -6.17
C ALA A 120 13.05 -16.15 -7.62
N LYS A 121 12.39 -16.77 -8.61
CA LYS A 121 12.53 -16.43 -10.02
C LYS A 121 12.05 -14.99 -10.30
N ALA A 122 10.86 -14.64 -9.87
CA ALA A 122 10.34 -13.29 -10.05
C ALA A 122 11.24 -12.22 -9.40
N ALA A 123 11.85 -12.52 -8.24
CA ALA A 123 12.80 -11.64 -7.58
C ALA A 123 14.11 -11.46 -8.36
N SER A 124 14.62 -12.51 -9.00
CA SER A 124 15.86 -12.46 -9.79
C SER A 124 15.72 -11.66 -11.10
N GLU A 125 14.49 -11.49 -11.56
CA GLU A 125 14.16 -10.70 -12.76
C GLU A 125 14.00 -9.19 -12.46
N GLN A 126 14.04 -8.78 -11.19
CA GLN A 126 13.94 -7.37 -10.78
C GLN A 126 15.33 -6.77 -10.56
N SER A 127 15.79 -5.92 -11.49
CA SER A 127 16.96 -5.07 -11.28
C SER A 127 16.54 -3.62 -11.00
N THR A 128 17.36 -2.87 -10.24
CA THR A 128 17.10 -1.43 -9.98
C THR A 128 17.09 -0.61 -11.27
N VAL A 129 17.95 -0.97 -12.23
CA VAL A 129 18.01 -0.30 -13.54
C VAL A 129 16.74 -0.60 -14.33
N ASP A 130 16.31 -1.86 -14.38
CA ASP A 130 15.08 -2.25 -15.05
C ASP A 130 13.87 -1.58 -14.42
N PHE A 131 13.83 -1.44 -13.09
CA PHE A 131 12.78 -0.71 -12.39
C PHE A 131 12.70 0.75 -12.86
N VAL A 132 13.84 1.46 -12.90
CA VAL A 132 13.87 2.87 -13.35
C VAL A 132 13.48 2.99 -14.82
N LEU A 133 13.99 2.10 -15.67
CA LEU A 133 13.64 2.10 -17.10
C LEU A 133 12.17 1.73 -17.32
N HIS A 134 11.59 0.88 -16.47
CA HIS A 134 10.19 0.47 -16.56
C HIS A 134 9.20 1.61 -16.24
N ILE A 135 9.64 2.68 -15.59
CA ILE A 135 8.83 3.89 -15.39
C ILE A 135 8.49 4.55 -16.75
N ILE A 136 9.31 4.32 -17.78
CA ILE A 136 9.09 4.86 -19.12
C ILE A 136 8.28 3.83 -19.93
N PRO A 137 7.00 4.11 -20.27
CA PRO A 137 6.20 3.20 -21.07
C PRO A 137 6.72 3.14 -22.51
N LYS A 138 6.58 1.99 -23.17
CA LYS A 138 7.01 1.81 -24.57
C LYS A 138 6.16 2.64 -25.53
N THR A 139 4.89 2.82 -25.23
CA THR A 139 3.95 3.68 -25.98
C THR A 139 3.03 4.40 -24.99
N PHE A 140 2.34 5.46 -25.44
CA PHE A 140 1.35 6.17 -24.62
C PHE A 140 0.26 5.22 -24.10
N ALA A 141 -0.25 4.35 -24.96
CA ALA A 141 -1.31 3.41 -24.59
C ALA A 141 -0.83 2.34 -23.61
N ASP A 142 0.43 1.95 -23.68
CA ASP A 142 1.03 0.87 -22.85
C ASP A 142 0.95 1.17 -21.35
N ALA A 143 1.08 2.44 -20.98
CA ALA A 143 0.90 2.87 -19.58
C ALA A 143 -0.50 2.53 -19.00
N PHE A 144 -1.52 2.44 -19.87
CA PHE A 144 -2.89 2.13 -19.47
C PHE A 144 -3.28 0.65 -19.68
N THR A 145 -2.59 -0.06 -20.57
CA THR A 145 -2.95 -1.42 -20.99
C THR A 145 -1.97 -2.50 -20.50
N GLY A 146 -0.76 -2.09 -20.09
CA GLY A 146 0.30 -3.01 -19.64
C GLY A 146 0.07 -3.59 -18.26
N SER A 147 1.14 -3.84 -17.53
CA SER A 147 1.11 -4.41 -16.16
C SER A 147 0.39 -3.54 -15.10
N GLY A 148 -0.15 -2.40 -15.51
CA GLY A 148 -0.84 -1.48 -14.62
C GLY A 148 0.11 -0.72 -13.69
N ASP A 149 1.34 -0.48 -14.13
CA ASP A 149 2.32 0.27 -13.35
C ASP A 149 1.89 1.75 -13.26
N LEU A 150 1.48 2.13 -12.05
CA LEU A 150 1.00 3.48 -11.77
C LEU A 150 2.08 4.55 -11.99
N LEU A 151 3.37 4.19 -11.92
CA LEU A 151 4.47 5.11 -12.18
C LEU A 151 4.54 5.50 -13.65
N GLN A 152 4.21 4.60 -14.59
CA GLN A 152 4.12 4.91 -16.01
C GLN A 152 3.01 5.91 -16.27
N VAL A 153 1.83 5.68 -15.68
CA VAL A 153 0.69 6.61 -15.76
C VAL A 153 1.05 7.96 -15.15
N LEU A 154 1.73 7.96 -14.00
CA LEU A 154 2.17 9.17 -13.31
C LEU A 154 3.14 9.98 -14.18
N LEU A 155 4.16 9.34 -14.77
CA LEU A 155 5.09 10.00 -15.67
C LEU A 155 4.38 10.64 -16.88
N LEU A 156 3.48 9.89 -17.53
CA LEU A 156 2.70 10.41 -18.64
C LEU A 156 1.82 11.59 -18.23
N ALA A 157 1.16 11.49 -17.09
CA ALA A 157 0.29 12.55 -16.57
C ALA A 157 1.09 13.82 -16.24
N ILE A 158 2.31 13.68 -15.68
CA ILE A 158 3.22 14.82 -15.44
C ILE A 158 3.61 15.48 -16.76
N LEU A 159 4.05 14.71 -17.76
CA LEU A 159 4.43 15.24 -19.07
C LEU A 159 3.25 15.90 -19.79
N PHE A 160 2.07 15.27 -19.75
CA PHE A 160 0.85 15.80 -20.36
C PHE A 160 0.38 17.08 -19.67
N GLY A 161 0.33 17.11 -18.36
CA GLY A 161 -0.03 18.30 -17.57
C GLY A 161 0.96 19.45 -17.78
N TYR A 162 2.25 19.15 -17.88
CA TYR A 162 3.30 20.11 -18.22
C TYR A 162 3.07 20.72 -19.61
N ALA A 163 2.87 19.88 -20.63
CA ALA A 163 2.61 20.34 -21.98
C ALA A 163 1.34 21.21 -22.06
N MET A 164 0.26 20.76 -21.41
CA MET A 164 -1.00 21.48 -21.37
C MET A 164 -0.87 22.86 -20.72
N MET A 165 -0.08 22.98 -19.65
CA MET A 165 0.19 24.25 -18.98
C MET A 165 0.88 25.27 -19.91
N HIS A 166 1.74 24.81 -20.82
CA HIS A 166 2.46 25.67 -21.76
C HIS A 166 1.66 26.03 -23.04
N MET A 167 0.57 25.31 -23.31
CA MET A 167 -0.29 25.59 -24.49
C MET A 167 -1.23 26.78 -24.30
N GLY A 168 -1.36 27.33 -23.09
CA GLY A 168 -2.20 28.50 -22.81
C GLY A 168 -3.65 28.30 -23.25
N LYS A 169 -4.19 29.22 -24.08
CA LYS A 169 -5.60 29.15 -24.51
C LYS A 169 -6.01 27.87 -25.22
N ILE A 170 -5.09 27.21 -25.93
CA ILE A 170 -5.34 25.93 -26.63
C ILE A 170 -5.53 24.79 -25.61
N GLY A 171 -4.87 24.86 -24.46
CA GLY A 171 -5.01 23.87 -23.40
C GLY A 171 -6.33 23.94 -22.64
N ASN A 172 -7.01 25.09 -22.61
CA ASN A 172 -8.23 25.27 -21.82
C ASN A 172 -9.38 24.31 -22.17
N PRO A 173 -9.74 24.07 -23.45
CA PRO A 173 -10.80 23.10 -23.77
C PRO A 173 -10.41 21.67 -23.34
N VAL A 174 -9.13 21.31 -23.46
CA VAL A 174 -8.61 20.00 -23.05
C VAL A 174 -8.67 19.87 -21.54
N HIS A 175 -8.37 20.93 -20.78
CA HIS A 175 -8.49 20.95 -19.34
C HIS A 175 -9.93 20.66 -18.89
N VAL A 176 -10.92 21.38 -19.46
CA VAL A 176 -12.34 21.17 -19.16
C VAL A 176 -12.78 19.75 -19.52
N LEU A 177 -12.35 19.25 -20.68
CA LEU A 177 -12.66 17.88 -21.12
C LEU A 177 -12.12 16.83 -20.13
N ILE A 178 -10.88 16.99 -19.68
CA ILE A 178 -10.26 16.05 -18.70
C ILE A 178 -10.99 16.17 -17.34
N GLU A 179 -11.42 17.35 -16.94
CA GLU A 179 -12.19 17.55 -15.71
C GLU A 179 -13.55 16.83 -15.79
N ASP A 180 -14.28 16.97 -16.89
CA ASP A 180 -15.55 16.27 -17.12
C ASP A 180 -15.37 14.75 -17.15
N ILE A 181 -14.35 14.25 -17.85
CA ILE A 181 -14.00 12.83 -17.90
C ILE A 181 -13.63 12.32 -16.50
N SER A 182 -12.90 13.10 -15.72
CA SER A 182 -12.56 12.77 -14.33
C SER A 182 -13.81 12.55 -13.49
N HIS A 183 -14.81 13.43 -13.59
CA HIS A 183 -16.09 13.27 -12.89
C HIS A 183 -16.82 11.99 -13.26
N ILE A 184 -16.77 11.59 -14.56
CA ILE A 184 -17.34 10.32 -15.03
C ILE A 184 -16.62 9.14 -14.37
N PHE A 185 -15.29 9.12 -14.35
CA PHE A 185 -14.53 8.04 -13.72
C PHE A 185 -14.78 7.97 -12.21
N PHE A 186 -14.90 9.10 -11.52
CA PHE A 186 -15.27 9.12 -10.10
C PHE A 186 -16.68 8.56 -9.86
N ALA A 187 -17.64 8.86 -10.73
CA ALA A 187 -19.00 8.30 -10.63
C ALA A 187 -19.00 6.77 -10.87
N MET A 188 -18.23 6.31 -11.85
CA MET A 188 -18.02 4.88 -12.09
C MET A 188 -17.38 4.20 -10.87
N MET A 189 -16.35 4.81 -10.27
CA MET A 189 -15.70 4.31 -9.04
C MET A 189 -16.72 4.19 -7.91
N GLY A 190 -17.55 5.21 -7.69
CA GLY A 190 -18.63 5.17 -6.70
C GLY A 190 -19.63 4.03 -6.92
N THR A 191 -19.87 3.66 -8.18
CA THR A 191 -20.73 2.50 -8.52
C THR A 191 -20.04 1.18 -8.24
N VAL A 192 -18.76 1.03 -8.61
CA VAL A 192 -17.95 -0.16 -8.34
C VAL A 192 -17.78 -0.37 -6.83
N MET A 193 -17.58 0.70 -6.05
CA MET A 193 -17.44 0.62 -4.60
C MET A 193 -18.66 0.02 -3.88
N LYS A 194 -19.86 0.06 -4.47
CA LYS A 194 -21.04 -0.63 -3.91
C LYS A 194 -20.88 -2.15 -3.88
N LEU A 195 -19.96 -2.70 -4.68
CA LEU A 195 -19.64 -4.13 -4.68
C LEU A 195 -18.57 -4.51 -3.64
N ALA A 196 -18.00 -3.53 -2.93
CA ALA A 196 -16.95 -3.77 -1.93
C ALA A 196 -17.34 -4.81 -0.86
N PRO A 197 -18.57 -4.87 -0.32
CA PRO A 197 -18.98 -5.91 0.63
C PRO A 197 -18.84 -7.33 0.06
N ILE A 198 -19.20 -7.53 -1.20
CA ILE A 198 -19.10 -8.81 -1.89
C ILE A 198 -17.65 -9.16 -2.16
N GLY A 199 -16.88 -8.20 -2.67
CA GLY A 199 -15.45 -8.38 -2.95
C GLY A 199 -14.64 -8.70 -1.69
N ALA A 200 -14.85 -7.93 -0.62
CA ALA A 200 -14.19 -8.13 0.66
C ALA A 200 -14.58 -9.47 1.31
N GLY A 201 -15.88 -9.81 1.25
CA GLY A 201 -16.39 -11.11 1.76
C GLY A 201 -15.79 -12.29 1.00
N GLY A 202 -15.77 -12.25 -0.33
CA GLY A 202 -15.17 -13.29 -1.16
C GLY A 202 -13.67 -13.46 -0.94
N ALA A 203 -12.92 -12.35 -0.82
CA ALA A 203 -11.49 -12.38 -0.53
C ALA A 203 -11.19 -12.98 0.86
N MET A 204 -11.99 -12.60 1.89
CA MET A 204 -11.84 -13.15 3.25
C MET A 204 -12.22 -14.62 3.30
N ALA A 205 -13.30 -15.04 2.64
CA ALA A 205 -13.71 -16.44 2.57
C ALA A 205 -12.61 -17.30 1.92
N PHE A 206 -12.03 -16.83 0.83
CA PHE A 206 -10.90 -17.48 0.18
C PHE A 206 -9.68 -17.59 1.10
N THR A 207 -9.34 -16.51 1.79
CA THR A 207 -8.17 -16.46 2.66
C THR A 207 -8.29 -17.48 3.79
N ILE A 208 -9.40 -17.47 4.52
CA ILE A 208 -9.63 -18.41 5.63
C ILE A 208 -9.82 -19.85 5.10
N GLY A 209 -10.55 -20.05 3.99
CA GLY A 209 -10.79 -21.37 3.42
C GLY A 209 -9.54 -22.04 2.89
N LYS A 210 -8.64 -21.27 2.23
CA LYS A 210 -7.43 -21.82 1.63
C LYS A 210 -6.30 -22.03 2.63
N PHE A 211 -6.06 -21.05 3.50
CA PHE A 211 -4.90 -21.08 4.40
C PHE A 211 -5.23 -21.66 5.77
N GLY A 212 -6.49 -21.62 6.17
CA GLY A 212 -6.98 -22.17 7.45
C GLY A 212 -6.45 -21.39 8.66
N VAL A 213 -7.18 -21.44 9.76
CA VAL A 213 -6.75 -20.80 11.02
C VAL A 213 -5.72 -21.65 11.77
N ALA A 214 -5.73 -22.96 11.55
CA ALA A 214 -4.82 -23.89 12.25
C ALA A 214 -3.34 -23.72 11.84
N SER A 215 -3.08 -23.32 10.60
CA SER A 215 -1.71 -23.05 10.11
C SER A 215 -1.05 -21.82 10.77
N LEU A 216 -1.85 -20.99 11.42
CA LEU A 216 -1.37 -19.78 12.10
C LEU A 216 -0.72 -20.05 13.45
N LYS A 217 -1.07 -21.19 14.09
CA LYS A 217 -0.71 -21.48 15.47
C LYS A 217 0.80 -21.37 15.79
N PRO A 218 1.73 -21.95 14.99
CA PRO A 218 3.16 -21.84 15.22
C PRO A 218 3.74 -20.45 14.92
N LEU A 219 3.02 -19.63 14.14
CA LEU A 219 3.50 -18.33 13.64
C LEU A 219 2.76 -17.13 14.28
N ILE A 220 1.90 -17.39 15.27
CA ILE A 220 1.13 -16.37 16.00
C ILE A 220 2.06 -15.32 16.63
N ALA A 221 3.23 -15.73 17.12
CA ALA A 221 4.19 -14.81 17.72
C ALA A 221 4.73 -13.79 16.69
N LEU A 222 5.06 -14.23 15.47
CA LEU A 222 5.48 -13.33 14.40
C LEU A 222 4.32 -12.43 13.97
N MET A 223 3.15 -13.00 13.72
CA MET A 223 1.97 -12.21 13.33
C MET A 223 1.61 -11.18 14.39
N GLY A 224 1.54 -11.60 15.66
CA GLY A 224 1.20 -10.70 16.77
C GLY A 224 2.21 -9.57 16.92
N SER A 225 3.52 -9.88 16.85
CA SER A 225 4.55 -8.85 16.90
C SER A 225 4.49 -7.91 15.70
N PHE A 226 4.19 -8.42 14.49
CA PHE A 226 4.04 -7.60 13.29
C PHE A 226 2.82 -6.66 13.39
N TYR A 227 1.66 -7.17 13.78
CA TYR A 227 0.46 -6.33 13.96
C TYR A 227 0.67 -5.28 15.03
N LEU A 228 1.31 -5.66 16.14
CA LEU A 228 1.68 -4.72 17.21
C LEU A 228 2.63 -3.64 16.69
N THR A 229 3.63 -4.02 15.89
CA THR A 229 4.61 -3.08 15.32
C THR A 229 3.92 -2.09 14.37
N CYS A 230 3.04 -2.57 13.50
CA CYS A 230 2.24 -1.71 12.62
C CYS A 230 1.37 -0.74 13.43
N ALA A 231 0.70 -1.22 14.48
CA ALA A 231 -0.12 -0.38 15.36
C ALA A 231 0.72 0.68 16.09
N LEU A 232 1.87 0.28 16.65
CA LEU A 232 2.80 1.21 17.31
C LEU A 232 3.35 2.24 16.30
N PHE A 233 3.72 1.83 15.10
CA PHE A 233 4.18 2.74 14.05
C PHE A 233 3.11 3.78 13.71
N VAL A 234 1.87 3.35 13.49
CA VAL A 234 0.76 4.26 13.17
C VAL A 234 0.46 5.20 14.34
N LEU A 235 0.40 4.68 15.58
CA LEU A 235 -0.02 5.49 16.74
C LEU A 235 1.10 6.38 17.26
N VAL A 236 2.35 5.90 17.26
CA VAL A 236 3.49 6.64 17.82
C VAL A 236 4.19 7.45 16.74
N VAL A 237 4.68 6.82 15.66
CA VAL A 237 5.46 7.53 14.63
C VAL A 237 4.56 8.45 13.83
N LEU A 238 3.54 7.89 13.15
CA LEU A 238 2.62 8.70 12.36
C LEU A 238 1.77 9.60 13.25
N GLY A 239 1.43 9.17 14.47
CA GLY A 239 0.74 9.96 15.48
C GLY A 239 1.52 11.20 15.90
N THR A 240 2.82 11.06 16.13
CA THR A 240 3.71 12.19 16.44
C THR A 240 3.81 13.16 15.25
N ILE A 241 3.99 12.63 14.04
CA ILE A 241 4.03 13.44 12.81
C ILE A 241 2.71 14.20 12.61
N ALA A 242 1.57 13.52 12.81
CA ALA A 242 0.25 14.14 12.73
C ALA A 242 0.07 15.26 13.77
N ALA A 243 0.46 15.01 15.01
CA ALA A 243 0.42 16.02 16.08
C ALA A 243 1.29 17.25 15.77
N TYR A 244 2.49 17.03 15.23
CA TYR A 244 3.38 18.12 14.76
C TYR A 244 2.75 18.91 13.61
N THR A 245 1.98 18.24 12.74
CA THR A 245 1.27 18.87 11.61
C THR A 245 0.00 19.59 12.07
N GLY A 246 -0.47 19.32 13.30
CA GLY A 246 -1.62 19.98 13.93
C GLY A 246 -2.94 19.22 13.77
N PHE A 247 -2.91 17.88 13.57
CA PHE A 247 -4.11 17.06 13.57
C PHE A 247 -3.95 15.77 14.39
N SER A 248 -5.07 15.15 14.75
CA SER A 248 -5.09 13.91 15.52
C SER A 248 -5.12 12.70 14.59
N ILE A 249 -4.15 11.79 14.76
CA ILE A 249 -4.13 10.53 14.01
C ILE A 249 -5.41 9.70 14.27
N LEU A 250 -5.92 9.65 15.49
CA LEU A 250 -7.13 8.88 15.81
C LEU A 250 -8.36 9.44 15.10
N ARG A 251 -8.52 10.77 15.03
CA ARG A 251 -9.61 11.40 14.27
C ARG A 251 -9.46 11.16 12.78
N PHE A 252 -8.22 11.18 12.28
CA PHE A 252 -7.94 10.86 10.89
C PHE A 252 -8.32 9.40 10.57
N LEU A 253 -7.97 8.42 11.41
CA LEU A 253 -8.37 7.03 11.23
C LEU A 253 -9.90 6.87 11.21
N VAL A 254 -10.61 7.57 12.09
CA VAL A 254 -12.09 7.59 12.09
C VAL A 254 -12.63 8.20 10.81
N TYR A 255 -12.00 9.26 10.30
CA TYR A 255 -12.41 9.93 9.06
C TYR A 255 -12.28 9.02 7.83
N ILE A 256 -11.21 8.22 7.74
CA ILE A 256 -10.96 7.30 6.62
C ILE A 256 -11.38 5.84 6.90
N LYS A 257 -12.22 5.59 7.89
CA LYS A 257 -12.59 4.23 8.35
C LYS A 257 -13.22 3.37 7.26
N ASP A 258 -13.99 3.97 6.36
CA ASP A 258 -14.69 3.26 5.28
C ASP A 258 -13.67 2.67 4.28
N GLU A 259 -12.66 3.47 3.97
CA GLU A 259 -11.52 3.08 3.12
C GLU A 259 -10.66 2.03 3.82
N LEU A 260 -10.38 2.20 5.13
CA LEU A 260 -9.62 1.22 5.91
C LEU A 260 -10.29 -0.16 5.93
N LEU A 261 -11.61 -0.21 6.08
CA LEU A 261 -12.35 -1.47 6.04
C LEU A 261 -12.33 -2.11 4.64
N THR A 262 -12.36 -1.30 3.59
CA THR A 262 -12.21 -1.79 2.21
C THR A 262 -10.83 -2.38 1.99
N VAL A 263 -9.77 -1.69 2.44
CA VAL A 263 -8.39 -2.18 2.37
C VAL A 263 -8.21 -3.46 3.20
N LEU A 264 -8.77 -3.51 4.41
CA LEU A 264 -8.74 -4.72 5.26
C LEU A 264 -9.38 -5.91 4.55
N GLY A 265 -10.58 -5.74 4.00
CA GLY A 265 -11.32 -6.82 3.36
C GLY A 265 -10.66 -7.34 2.07
N THR A 266 -10.03 -6.45 1.30
CA THR A 266 -9.37 -6.79 0.03
C THR A 266 -7.90 -7.15 0.19
N SER A 267 -7.27 -6.79 1.31
CA SER A 267 -5.82 -6.82 1.54
C SER A 267 -5.03 -6.04 0.47
N SER A 268 -5.64 -4.99 -0.09
CA SER A 268 -5.04 -4.16 -1.14
C SER A 268 -5.35 -2.68 -0.92
N SER A 269 -4.32 -1.87 -0.77
CA SER A 269 -4.44 -0.41 -0.65
C SER A 269 -4.94 0.25 -1.94
N GLU A 270 -4.77 -0.41 -3.10
CA GLU A 270 -5.31 0.06 -4.37
C GLU A 270 -6.83 0.23 -4.33
N SER A 271 -7.52 -0.68 -3.65
CA SER A 271 -8.99 -0.72 -3.64
C SER A 271 -9.65 0.54 -3.07
N ALA A 272 -8.91 1.35 -2.30
CA ALA A 272 -9.40 2.55 -1.67
C ALA A 272 -8.60 3.81 -2.04
N LEU A 273 -7.65 3.73 -2.98
CA LEU A 273 -6.77 4.84 -3.35
C LEU A 273 -7.56 6.08 -3.80
N VAL A 274 -8.49 5.89 -4.73
CA VAL A 274 -9.31 6.98 -5.27
C VAL A 274 -10.26 7.58 -4.23
N PRO A 275 -11.00 6.79 -3.43
CA PRO A 275 -11.74 7.31 -2.29
C PRO A 275 -10.89 8.12 -1.30
N LEU A 276 -9.64 7.69 -1.03
CA LEU A 276 -8.72 8.44 -0.18
C LEU A 276 -8.40 9.82 -0.77
N MET A 277 -8.10 9.89 -2.08
CA MET A 277 -7.84 11.16 -2.76
C MET A 277 -9.01 12.13 -2.58
N GLN A 278 -10.23 11.67 -2.83
CA GLN A 278 -11.45 12.49 -2.63
C GLN A 278 -11.62 12.97 -1.18
N LYS A 279 -11.33 12.10 -0.20
CA LYS A 279 -11.44 12.48 1.22
C LYS A 279 -10.37 13.50 1.61
N LEU A 280 -9.15 13.36 1.12
CA LEU A 280 -8.07 14.31 1.39
C LEU A 280 -8.37 15.69 0.78
N GLU A 281 -8.92 15.75 -0.43
CA GLU A 281 -9.38 17.00 -1.04
C GLU A 281 -10.51 17.65 -0.22
N LYS A 282 -11.51 16.87 0.20
CA LYS A 282 -12.60 17.33 1.07
C LYS A 282 -12.10 17.77 2.45
N MET A 283 -11.01 17.22 2.93
CA MET A 283 -10.35 17.59 4.17
C MET A 283 -9.54 18.90 4.06
N GLY A 284 -9.41 19.45 2.85
CA GLY A 284 -8.71 20.72 2.62
C GLY A 284 -7.30 20.61 2.03
N CYS A 285 -6.86 19.43 1.62
CA CYS A 285 -5.64 19.29 0.85
C CYS A 285 -5.87 19.74 -0.59
N SER A 286 -4.96 20.50 -1.18
CA SER A 286 -5.10 20.94 -2.57
C SER A 286 -5.06 19.79 -3.56
N LYS A 287 -5.80 19.89 -4.66
CA LYS A 287 -5.84 18.88 -5.73
C LYS A 287 -4.44 18.61 -6.31
N SER A 288 -3.58 19.63 -6.41
CA SER A 288 -2.22 19.51 -6.93
C SER A 288 -1.33 18.63 -6.04
N VAL A 289 -1.44 18.78 -4.71
CA VAL A 289 -0.68 17.95 -3.77
C VAL A 289 -1.25 16.53 -3.71
N VAL A 290 -2.57 16.39 -3.58
CA VAL A 290 -3.24 15.07 -3.56
C VAL A 290 -2.91 14.26 -4.81
N GLY A 291 -3.06 14.89 -6.00
CA GLY A 291 -2.81 14.23 -7.28
C GLY A 291 -1.36 13.78 -7.48
N LEU A 292 -0.39 14.42 -6.83
CA LEU A 292 1.01 14.04 -6.94
C LEU A 292 1.45 13.08 -5.82
N VAL A 293 1.09 13.39 -4.56
CA VAL A 293 1.59 12.67 -3.39
C VAL A 293 0.94 11.29 -3.24
N VAL A 294 -0.39 11.18 -3.41
CA VAL A 294 -1.08 9.90 -3.22
C VAL A 294 -0.63 8.84 -4.22
N PRO A 295 -0.59 9.10 -5.55
CA PRO A 295 -0.12 8.10 -6.51
C PRO A 295 1.37 7.77 -6.38
N SER A 296 2.23 8.77 -6.11
CA SER A 296 3.65 8.53 -5.90
C SER A 296 3.90 7.77 -4.59
N GLY A 297 3.18 8.11 -3.52
CA GLY A 297 3.28 7.43 -2.23
C GLY A 297 2.87 5.96 -2.29
N TYR A 298 1.94 5.60 -3.18
CA TYR A 298 1.58 4.21 -3.43
C TYR A 298 2.78 3.32 -3.82
N SER A 299 3.76 3.86 -4.50
CA SER A 299 4.99 3.14 -4.92
C SER A 299 6.20 3.44 -4.03
N PHE A 300 6.26 4.61 -3.41
CA PHE A 300 7.46 5.06 -2.68
C PHE A 300 7.28 5.12 -1.17
N ASN A 301 6.04 5.22 -0.64
CA ASN A 301 5.75 5.29 0.80
C ASN A 301 5.10 4.00 1.31
N LEU A 302 5.85 2.92 1.31
CA LEU A 302 5.37 1.59 1.68
C LEU A 302 5.81 1.22 3.11
N ASP A 303 5.35 2.00 4.11
CA ASP A 303 5.77 1.88 5.52
C ASP A 303 5.53 0.47 6.09
N GLY A 304 4.33 -0.08 5.91
CA GLY A 304 4.00 -1.43 6.35
C GLY A 304 4.80 -2.52 5.62
N THR A 305 5.14 -2.29 4.35
CA THR A 305 6.02 -3.19 3.60
C THR A 305 7.44 -3.14 4.15
N ASN A 306 7.95 -1.97 4.48
CA ASN A 306 9.28 -1.81 5.09
C ASN A 306 9.37 -2.51 6.46
N ILE A 307 8.36 -2.33 7.32
CA ILE A 307 8.26 -3.08 8.59
C ILE A 307 8.28 -4.60 8.31
N TYR A 308 7.48 -5.04 7.34
CA TYR A 308 7.40 -6.45 6.96
C TYR A 308 8.73 -7.01 6.48
N LEU A 309 9.44 -6.30 5.58
CA LEU A 309 10.73 -6.77 5.04
C LEU A 309 11.75 -6.98 6.15
N THR A 310 11.87 -6.02 7.07
CA THR A 310 12.78 -6.14 8.20
C THR A 310 12.39 -7.30 9.12
N MET A 311 11.12 -7.36 9.53
CA MET A 311 10.65 -8.34 10.50
C MET A 311 10.68 -9.77 9.93
N ALA A 312 10.26 -9.95 8.68
CA ALA A 312 10.23 -11.25 8.06
C ALA A 312 11.65 -11.79 7.79
N ALA A 313 12.57 -10.95 7.32
CA ALA A 313 13.97 -11.35 7.09
C ALA A 313 14.64 -11.76 8.40
N LEU A 314 14.50 -10.96 9.46
CA LEU A 314 15.07 -11.28 10.77
C LEU A 314 14.40 -12.49 11.41
N PHE A 315 13.10 -12.70 11.20
CA PHE A 315 12.43 -13.92 11.65
C PHE A 315 13.01 -15.16 11.00
N VAL A 316 13.22 -15.14 9.68
CA VAL A 316 13.85 -16.24 8.96
C VAL A 316 15.24 -16.52 9.52
N ALA A 317 16.06 -15.49 9.72
CA ALA A 317 17.39 -15.63 10.33
C ALA A 317 17.29 -16.26 11.74
N GLN A 318 16.43 -15.74 12.62
CA GLN A 318 16.24 -16.27 13.98
C GLN A 318 15.75 -17.73 13.97
N ALA A 319 14.79 -18.07 13.10
CA ALA A 319 14.23 -19.42 13.01
C ALA A 319 15.25 -20.46 12.54
N LEU A 320 16.22 -20.05 11.72
CA LEU A 320 17.33 -20.86 11.23
C LEU A 320 18.59 -20.79 12.11
N ASN A 321 18.52 -20.12 13.28
CA ASN A 321 19.65 -19.85 14.18
C ASN A 321 20.85 -19.16 13.48
N ILE A 322 20.57 -18.27 12.53
CA ILE A 322 21.57 -17.45 11.85
C ILE A 322 21.68 -16.13 12.62
N GLU A 323 22.85 -15.88 13.22
CA GLU A 323 23.14 -14.60 13.85
C GLU A 323 23.70 -13.62 12.80
N LEU A 324 22.98 -12.52 12.60
CA LEU A 324 23.41 -11.46 11.70
C LEU A 324 24.35 -10.50 12.44
N THR A 325 25.43 -10.12 11.80
CA THR A 325 26.28 -9.02 12.25
C THR A 325 25.59 -7.68 12.01
N LEU A 326 25.94 -6.64 12.76
CA LEU A 326 25.43 -5.28 12.55
C LEU A 326 25.59 -4.81 11.09
N THR A 327 26.72 -5.15 10.45
CA THR A 327 26.93 -4.81 9.04
C THR A 327 25.90 -5.49 8.13
N GLN A 328 25.58 -6.76 8.38
CA GLN A 328 24.56 -7.49 7.59
C GLN A 328 23.16 -6.91 7.84
N GLU A 329 22.84 -6.50 9.07
CA GLU A 329 21.57 -5.86 9.38
C GLU A 329 21.44 -4.49 8.68
N PHE A 330 22.47 -3.64 8.72
CA PHE A 330 22.46 -2.39 7.97
C PHE A 330 22.38 -2.61 6.46
N THR A 331 23.06 -3.65 5.96
CA THR A 331 22.92 -4.06 4.54
C THR A 331 21.49 -4.48 4.23
N LEU A 332 20.87 -5.28 5.11
CA LEU A 332 19.46 -5.66 5.00
C LEU A 332 18.55 -4.43 4.91
N LEU A 333 18.71 -3.46 5.81
CA LEU A 333 17.91 -2.23 5.79
C LEU A 333 18.13 -1.44 4.50
N GLY A 334 19.35 -1.27 4.04
CA GLY A 334 19.69 -0.57 2.79
C GLY A 334 19.09 -1.27 1.57
N VAL A 335 19.22 -2.60 1.48
CA VAL A 335 18.62 -3.39 0.39
C VAL A 335 17.10 -3.35 0.46
N ALA A 336 16.49 -3.50 1.65
CA ALA A 336 15.04 -3.39 1.83
C ALA A 336 14.50 -2.02 1.42
N MET A 337 15.22 -0.93 1.74
CA MET A 337 14.88 0.43 1.30
C MET A 337 14.81 0.51 -0.22
N LEU A 338 15.79 -0.03 -0.93
CA LEU A 338 15.83 0.02 -2.39
C LEU A 338 14.77 -0.91 -3.01
N THR A 339 14.70 -2.16 -2.55
CA THR A 339 13.78 -3.16 -3.12
C THR A 339 12.32 -2.83 -2.84
N SER A 340 12.01 -2.18 -1.71
CA SER A 340 10.64 -1.76 -1.39
C SER A 340 10.05 -0.80 -2.41
N LYS A 341 10.88 0.02 -3.09
CA LYS A 341 10.42 0.96 -4.13
C LYS A 341 9.92 0.25 -5.39
N GLY A 342 10.34 -0.98 -5.63
CA GLY A 342 9.81 -1.84 -6.70
C GLY A 342 8.59 -2.68 -6.29
N ALA A 343 8.20 -2.63 -5.01
CA ALA A 343 7.01 -3.32 -4.56
C ALA A 343 5.75 -2.53 -4.97
N SER A 344 4.77 -3.23 -5.56
CA SER A 344 3.44 -2.64 -5.75
C SER A 344 2.56 -2.93 -4.52
N GLY A 345 1.53 -2.11 -4.27
CA GLY A 345 0.57 -2.30 -3.18
C GLY A 345 -0.38 -3.49 -3.35
N VAL A 346 -0.04 -4.45 -4.23
CA VAL A 346 -0.84 -5.66 -4.47
C VAL A 346 -0.41 -6.82 -3.60
N THR A 347 -1.33 -7.74 -3.38
CA THR A 347 -1.10 -8.98 -2.63
C THR A 347 0.01 -9.82 -3.28
N GLY A 348 0.99 -10.26 -2.48
CA GLY A 348 2.12 -11.07 -2.94
C GLY A 348 3.33 -10.28 -3.41
N ALA A 349 3.19 -9.00 -3.78
CA ALA A 349 4.34 -8.17 -4.18
C ALA A 349 5.38 -8.05 -3.05
N GLY A 350 4.94 -7.85 -1.81
CA GLY A 350 5.85 -7.79 -0.66
C GLY A 350 6.63 -9.09 -0.44
N PHE A 351 6.06 -10.25 -0.78
CA PHE A 351 6.74 -11.53 -0.67
C PHE A 351 7.84 -11.68 -1.74
N ILE A 352 7.57 -11.21 -2.97
CA ILE A 352 8.59 -11.15 -4.05
C ILE A 352 9.73 -10.21 -3.64
N THR A 353 9.38 -9.03 -3.11
CA THR A 353 10.35 -8.05 -2.61
C THR A 353 11.20 -8.61 -1.48
N LEU A 354 10.59 -9.37 -0.56
CA LEU A 354 11.33 -10.06 0.50
C LEU A 354 12.28 -11.12 -0.08
N ALA A 355 11.85 -11.88 -1.10
CA ALA A 355 12.70 -12.82 -1.79
C ALA A 355 13.92 -12.13 -2.43
N ALA A 356 13.70 -11.00 -3.09
CA ALA A 356 14.78 -10.16 -3.65
C ALA A 356 15.72 -9.63 -2.56
N THR A 357 15.18 -9.20 -1.42
CA THR A 357 15.95 -8.71 -0.29
C THR A 357 16.84 -9.82 0.29
N LEU A 358 16.28 -11.01 0.53
CA LEU A 358 17.04 -12.16 1.09
C LEU A 358 18.10 -12.68 0.12
N ALA A 359 17.86 -12.62 -1.19
CA ALA A 359 18.81 -13.09 -2.20
C ALA A 359 20.16 -12.32 -2.17
N VAL A 360 20.14 -11.09 -1.67
CA VAL A 360 21.34 -10.21 -1.60
C VAL A 360 22.06 -10.34 -0.24
N ILE A 361 21.39 -10.87 0.79
CA ILE A 361 21.97 -10.98 2.13
C ILE A 361 22.72 -12.32 2.28
N PRO A 362 24.07 -12.30 2.41
CA PRO A 362 24.83 -13.53 2.60
C PRO A 362 24.41 -14.25 3.88
N GLY A 363 24.20 -15.55 3.78
CA GLY A 363 23.92 -16.42 4.91
C GLY A 363 22.45 -16.73 5.16
N ILE A 364 21.49 -15.95 4.64
CA ILE A 364 20.06 -16.27 4.77
C ILE A 364 19.57 -16.96 3.49
N PRO A 365 19.18 -18.25 3.54
CA PRO A 365 18.67 -18.91 2.35
C PRO A 365 17.29 -18.41 1.95
N VAL A 366 17.07 -18.13 0.66
CA VAL A 366 15.75 -17.72 0.12
C VAL A 366 14.68 -18.80 0.40
N ALA A 367 15.07 -20.06 0.50
CA ALA A 367 14.19 -21.16 0.90
C ALA A 367 13.53 -20.93 2.27
N GLY A 368 14.13 -20.13 3.17
CA GLY A 368 13.56 -19.75 4.46
C GLY A 368 12.20 -19.03 4.34
N LEU A 369 11.90 -18.45 3.20
CA LEU A 369 10.56 -17.90 2.91
C LEU A 369 9.43 -18.91 3.03
N ALA A 370 9.72 -20.22 2.85
CA ALA A 370 8.74 -21.28 3.03
C ALA A 370 8.13 -21.28 4.44
N LEU A 371 8.90 -20.83 5.46
CA LEU A 371 8.43 -20.75 6.84
C LEU A 371 7.25 -19.78 7.03
N ILE A 372 7.22 -18.68 6.27
CA ILE A 372 6.24 -17.61 6.42
C ILE A 372 5.20 -17.58 5.30
N LEU A 373 5.32 -18.46 4.29
CA LEU A 373 4.43 -18.49 3.13
C LEU A 373 2.95 -18.61 3.53
N GLY A 374 2.65 -19.44 4.54
CA GLY A 374 1.29 -19.68 5.01
C GLY A 374 0.64 -18.48 5.70
N ILE A 375 1.43 -17.55 6.25
CA ILE A 375 0.93 -16.37 6.98
C ILE A 375 1.09 -15.06 6.22
N ASP A 376 1.84 -15.04 5.11
CA ASP A 376 2.08 -13.80 4.35
C ASP A 376 0.76 -13.13 3.94
N ARG A 377 -0.25 -13.92 3.61
CA ARG A 377 -1.57 -13.40 3.25
C ARG A 377 -2.21 -12.59 4.38
N PHE A 378 -2.12 -13.04 5.62
CA PHE A 378 -2.66 -12.35 6.78
C PHE A 378 -1.80 -11.11 7.12
N MET A 379 -0.49 -11.22 7.04
CA MET A 379 0.41 -10.07 7.23
C MET A 379 0.18 -9.00 6.14
N SER A 380 -0.24 -9.39 4.94
CA SER A 380 -0.56 -8.47 3.86
C SER A 380 -1.65 -7.46 4.22
N GLU A 381 -2.61 -7.83 5.07
CA GLU A 381 -3.70 -6.94 5.51
C GLU A 381 -3.16 -5.77 6.35
N ALA A 382 -2.39 -6.05 7.39
CA ALA A 382 -1.80 -4.99 8.23
C ALA A 382 -0.79 -4.15 7.44
N ARG A 383 -0.02 -4.78 6.53
CA ARG A 383 0.89 -4.09 5.61
C ARG A 383 0.14 -3.08 4.74
N ALA A 384 -0.96 -3.50 4.11
CA ALA A 384 -1.76 -2.64 3.24
C ALA A 384 -2.41 -1.49 4.03
N LEU A 385 -2.93 -1.75 5.23
CA LEU A 385 -3.49 -0.72 6.11
C LEU A 385 -2.44 0.32 6.50
N THR A 386 -1.26 -0.12 6.93
CA THR A 386 -0.18 0.78 7.35
C THR A 386 0.31 1.64 6.19
N ASN A 387 0.51 1.06 5.00
CA ASN A 387 0.86 1.80 3.78
C ASN A 387 -0.19 2.87 3.45
N PHE A 388 -1.46 2.49 3.53
CA PHE A 388 -2.58 3.37 3.20
C PHE A 388 -2.68 4.56 4.16
N ILE A 389 -2.57 4.32 5.47
CA ILE A 389 -2.59 5.35 6.50
C ILE A 389 -1.38 6.28 6.32
N GLY A 390 -0.18 5.72 6.14
CA GLY A 390 1.05 6.47 5.92
C GLY A 390 0.97 7.40 4.72
N ASN A 391 0.39 6.92 3.61
CA ASN A 391 0.19 7.71 2.40
C ASN A 391 -0.79 8.88 2.63
N GLY A 392 -1.86 8.65 3.37
CA GLY A 392 -2.79 9.71 3.77
C GLY A 392 -2.13 10.78 4.65
N VAL A 393 -1.39 10.36 5.68
CA VAL A 393 -0.63 11.27 6.56
C VAL A 393 0.41 12.07 5.77
N ALA A 394 1.19 11.41 4.89
CA ALA A 394 2.16 12.06 4.02
C ALA A 394 1.54 13.21 3.21
N THR A 395 0.36 12.96 2.65
CA THR A 395 -0.35 13.96 1.83
C THR A 395 -0.73 15.19 2.65
N VAL A 396 -1.23 15.00 3.88
CA VAL A 396 -1.57 16.12 4.78
C VAL A 396 -0.30 16.89 5.19
N VAL A 397 0.79 16.19 5.51
CA VAL A 397 2.08 16.81 5.87
C VAL A 397 2.63 17.64 4.73
N VAL A 398 2.67 17.08 3.52
CA VAL A 398 3.18 17.80 2.33
C VAL A 398 2.29 18.99 1.99
N SER A 399 0.95 18.85 2.09
CA SER A 399 0.02 19.96 1.92
C SER A 399 0.30 21.09 2.92
N ASN A 400 0.59 20.73 4.17
CA ASN A 400 0.95 21.71 5.20
C ASN A 400 2.31 22.39 4.90
N TRP A 401 3.33 21.65 4.45
CA TRP A 401 4.64 22.21 4.10
C TRP A 401 4.60 23.13 2.87
N GLU A 402 3.61 22.96 2.03
CA GLU A 402 3.37 23.80 0.85
C GLU A 402 2.45 25.00 1.14
N ASN A 403 1.88 25.12 2.36
CA ASN A 403 0.83 26.05 2.73
C ASN A 403 -0.42 25.89 1.85
N GLU A 404 -0.73 24.64 1.46
CA GLU A 404 -1.88 24.26 0.63
C GLU A 404 -2.84 23.34 1.37
N LEU A 405 -2.88 23.47 2.69
CA LEU A 405 -3.83 22.82 3.57
C LEU A 405 -4.80 23.86 4.14
N ASP A 406 -6.08 23.74 3.79
CA ASP A 406 -7.15 24.51 4.43
C ASP A 406 -7.43 23.93 5.83
N ARG A 407 -6.96 24.66 6.86
CA ARG A 407 -7.06 24.21 8.24
C ARG A 407 -8.50 24.19 8.76
N ASP A 408 -9.34 25.12 8.31
CA ASP A 408 -10.75 25.19 8.73
C ASP A 408 -11.54 24.00 8.15
N MET A 409 -11.26 23.64 6.89
CA MET A 409 -11.84 22.45 6.27
C MET A 409 -11.35 21.18 6.98
N MET A 410 -10.06 21.07 7.27
CA MET A 410 -9.49 19.93 8.00
C MET A 410 -10.15 19.77 9.37
N ASP A 411 -10.25 20.84 10.13
CA ASP A 411 -10.84 20.82 11.47
C ASP A 411 -12.31 20.41 11.45
N LYS A 412 -13.07 20.90 10.47
CA LYS A 412 -14.48 20.50 10.27
C LYS A 412 -14.59 19.02 9.89
N ALA A 413 -13.77 18.55 8.97
CA ALA A 413 -13.78 17.16 8.51
C ALA A 413 -13.40 16.16 9.64
N LEU A 414 -12.47 16.54 10.52
CA LEU A 414 -12.00 15.68 11.62
C LEU A 414 -12.82 15.79 12.91
N LYS A 415 -13.70 16.79 13.03
CA LYS A 415 -14.66 16.92 14.16
C LYS A 415 -15.99 16.22 13.91
N GLY A 416 -16.29 15.96 12.63
CA GLY A 416 -17.45 15.33 12.02
C GLY A 416 -18.22 14.64 12.38
#